data_bbe317a84e170765da5eec38874c8e45
#
_entry.id   bbe317a84e170765da5eec38874c8e45
#
_cell.length_a   1.000
_cell.length_b   1.000
_cell.length_c   1.000
_cell.angle_alpha   90.00
_cell.angle_beta   90.00
_cell.angle_gamma   90.00
#
_symmetry.space_group_name_H-M   'P 1'
#
loop_
_entity.id
_entity.type
_entity.pdbx_description
1 polymer ?
#
loop_
_entity_poly.entity_id
_entity_poly.type
_entity_poly.pdbx_seq_one_letter_code
_entity_poly.pdbx_strand_id
1 'polypeptide(L)'
;MAERLSILIRKSVCSKALILFISTLVLLALQVCTSHGQDSGEGQALDGEDWPQWRGLSGNGVSSETDLPTSWSLDSNIVWKVALDGLGGSSPIVMGDQVFVTSQIGSAAVRGGSHPQLARDDPSLVVQEHPMGGSRSEPQADTSEVFFTVEAFNRSNGNRLWEYRVQATGPFPELHEKHNLATPTPATDGKHLYAWFGNGLIVCLDMKGNLVWSRQIGQEYAPFQIQWGHGSSPVLYKDLIILLCDHDSASYLLALDKWTGKEQWKKDRGTGRKSYSTPLVVPGPVNDELIVNSSERIDAYKPANGELLWHVGSPRQSPIPSPVFHDSLIYMSRGYRNSDFLAIEPGGLGDVTETHILWRTPTGASYVPSILYYDGLLYMTSDIGIVTCAEASTGEQVWRQRLRGVFFASPAAGDGKVYFVSETGETIVVRAGREPHILARNNLGERFIASPAISRGHLFLRSDENLFCIGKSTN
;
A
#
# COMPACT_ATOMS: atom_id res chain seq x y z
N MET A 1 33.60 -0.22 -83.17
CA MET A 1 32.53 -0.98 -82.42
C MET A 1 33.14 -1.64 -81.15
N ALA A 2 34.44 -1.86 -81.05
CA ALA A 2 35.08 -2.46 -79.87
C ALA A 2 35.22 -1.51 -78.66
N GLU A 3 35.47 -0.21 -78.91
CA GLU A 3 35.64 0.75 -77.78
C GLU A 3 34.38 1.09 -77.01
N ARG A 4 33.16 1.01 -77.62
CA ARG A 4 31.90 1.25 -76.90
C ARG A 4 31.53 0.07 -75.99
N LEU A 5 31.99 -1.12 -76.29
CA LEU A 5 31.71 -2.31 -75.46
C LEU A 5 32.56 -2.37 -74.19
N SER A 6 33.82 -1.86 -74.21
CA SER A 6 34.66 -1.80 -72.99
C SER A 6 34.21 -0.76 -71.95
N ILE A 7 33.61 0.30 -72.35
CA ILE A 7 33.08 1.33 -71.42
C ILE A 7 31.79 0.85 -70.69
N LEU A 8 30.96 0.10 -71.41
CA LEU A 8 29.74 -0.49 -70.80
C LEU A 8 30.06 -1.60 -69.78
N ILE A 9 31.06 -2.44 -70.02
CA ILE A 9 31.48 -3.48 -69.11
C ILE A 9 32.11 -2.88 -67.82
N ARG A 10 32.99 -1.85 -67.97
CA ARG A 10 33.57 -1.15 -66.80
C ARG A 10 32.55 -0.42 -65.92
N LYS A 11 31.50 0.17 -66.49
CA LYS A 11 30.42 0.81 -65.70
C LYS A 11 29.54 -0.21 -64.96
N SER A 12 29.30 -1.37 -65.53
CA SER A 12 28.52 -2.44 -64.91
C SER A 12 29.26 -3.09 -63.73
N VAL A 13 30.57 -3.29 -63.80
CA VAL A 13 31.39 -3.90 -62.74
C VAL A 13 31.56 -2.93 -61.57
N CYS A 14 31.74 -1.62 -61.82
CA CYS A 14 31.89 -0.61 -60.79
C CYS A 14 30.56 -0.41 -59.98
N SER A 15 29.40 -0.48 -60.69
CA SER A 15 28.08 -0.36 -60.03
C SER A 15 27.76 -1.56 -59.15
N LYS A 16 28.13 -2.78 -59.55
CA LYS A 16 27.93 -4.00 -58.72
C LYS A 16 28.84 -4.06 -57.52
N ALA A 17 30.09 -3.61 -57.62
CA ALA A 17 31.02 -3.52 -56.50
C ALA A 17 30.57 -2.46 -55.47
N LEU A 18 30.03 -1.33 -55.91
CA LEU A 18 29.52 -0.28 -55.02
C LEU A 18 28.23 -0.71 -54.28
N ILE A 19 27.35 -1.45 -54.93
CA ILE A 19 26.14 -1.99 -54.30
C ILE A 19 26.47 -3.08 -53.27
N LEU A 20 27.48 -3.94 -53.54
CA LEU A 20 27.93 -4.93 -52.57
C LEU A 20 28.59 -4.28 -51.36
N PHE A 21 29.36 -3.20 -51.53
CA PHE A 21 30.01 -2.48 -50.43
C PHE A 21 29.02 -1.72 -49.53
N ILE A 22 27.96 -1.16 -50.11
CA ILE A 22 26.90 -0.49 -49.36
C ILE A 22 26.05 -1.52 -48.63
N SER A 23 25.74 -2.67 -49.21
CA SER A 23 24.97 -3.72 -48.51
C SER A 23 25.75 -4.36 -47.35
N THR A 24 27.06 -4.53 -47.46
CA THR A 24 27.91 -5.03 -46.34
C THR A 24 28.09 -3.99 -45.24
N LEU A 25 28.18 -2.69 -45.54
CA LEU A 25 28.21 -1.62 -44.53
C LEU A 25 26.89 -1.48 -43.81
N VAL A 26 25.75 -1.63 -44.48
CA VAL A 26 24.43 -1.60 -43.84
C VAL A 26 24.19 -2.84 -42.95
N LEU A 27 24.68 -4.02 -43.36
CA LEU A 27 24.61 -5.23 -42.52
C LEU A 27 25.55 -5.14 -41.31
N LEU A 28 26.77 -4.55 -41.44
CA LEU A 28 27.62 -4.30 -40.26
C LEU A 28 27.06 -3.21 -39.34
N ALA A 29 26.44 -2.17 -39.86
CA ALA A 29 25.77 -1.16 -39.06
C ALA A 29 24.52 -1.70 -38.30
N LEU A 30 23.82 -2.64 -38.90
CA LEU A 30 22.72 -3.35 -38.24
C LEU A 30 23.22 -4.36 -37.18
N GLN A 31 24.39 -4.94 -37.33
CA GLN A 31 24.97 -5.83 -36.30
C GLN A 31 25.61 -5.07 -35.13
N VAL A 32 26.08 -3.83 -35.34
CA VAL A 32 26.58 -2.99 -34.24
C VAL A 32 25.45 -2.34 -33.42
N CYS A 33 24.26 -2.13 -34.02
CA CYS A 33 23.08 -1.69 -33.26
C CYS A 33 22.39 -2.79 -32.44
N THR A 34 22.74 -4.08 -32.66
CA THR A 34 22.13 -5.18 -31.90
C THR A 34 22.96 -5.68 -30.73
N SER A 35 24.14 -5.07 -30.47
CA SER A 35 25.01 -5.44 -29.33
C SER A 35 25.01 -4.45 -28.16
N HIS A 36 24.09 -3.50 -28.09
CA HIS A 36 23.66 -2.97 -26.81
C HIS A 36 22.64 -3.97 -26.28
N GLY A 37 23.13 -4.95 -25.52
CA GLY A 37 22.30 -5.78 -24.70
C GLY A 37 21.48 -4.88 -23.79
N GLN A 38 20.26 -4.56 -24.20
CA GLN A 38 19.21 -4.38 -23.23
C GLN A 38 19.15 -5.72 -22.51
N ASP A 39 19.76 -5.76 -21.32
CA ASP A 39 19.34 -6.66 -20.27
C ASP A 39 17.88 -6.26 -19.97
N SER A 40 16.98 -6.71 -20.83
CA SER A 40 15.56 -6.73 -20.56
C SER A 40 15.39 -7.79 -19.50
N GLY A 41 15.75 -7.45 -18.27
CA GLY A 41 15.31 -8.20 -17.13
C GLY A 41 13.78 -8.25 -17.25
N GLU A 42 13.27 -9.33 -17.84
CA GLU A 42 11.84 -9.60 -17.85
C GLU A 42 11.43 -9.62 -16.37
N GLY A 43 10.76 -8.57 -15.91
CA GLY A 43 10.21 -8.53 -14.57
C GLY A 43 9.26 -9.70 -14.43
N GLN A 44 9.22 -10.28 -13.25
CA GLN A 44 8.30 -11.35 -12.94
C GLN A 44 6.87 -10.84 -13.12
N ALA A 45 6.06 -11.50 -13.95
CA ALA A 45 4.65 -11.17 -14.10
C ALA A 45 3.95 -11.42 -12.76
N LEU A 46 3.04 -10.53 -12.39
CA LEU A 46 2.17 -10.69 -11.21
C LEU A 46 1.30 -11.93 -11.41
N ASP A 47 1.24 -12.79 -10.41
CA ASP A 47 0.32 -13.92 -10.38
C ASP A 47 -0.71 -13.76 -9.25
N GLY A 48 -1.73 -14.63 -9.23
CA GLY A 48 -2.82 -14.55 -8.23
C GLY A 48 -2.39 -14.87 -6.79
N GLU A 49 -1.16 -15.36 -6.60
CA GLU A 49 -0.59 -15.71 -5.30
C GLU A 49 0.39 -14.65 -4.78
N ASP A 50 0.65 -13.57 -5.54
CA ASP A 50 1.46 -12.44 -5.11
C ASP A 50 0.62 -11.45 -4.28
N TRP A 51 1.32 -10.73 -3.38
CA TRP A 51 0.75 -9.65 -2.56
C TRP A 51 1.57 -8.37 -2.75
N PRO A 52 1.50 -7.74 -3.94
CA PRO A 52 2.51 -6.77 -4.40
C PRO A 52 2.39 -5.37 -3.83
N GLN A 53 1.34 -5.06 -3.08
CA GLN A 53 1.03 -3.74 -2.57
C GLN A 53 0.15 -3.80 -1.31
N TRP A 54 -0.18 -2.64 -0.76
CA TRP A 54 -1.16 -2.49 0.32
C TRP A 54 -2.44 -3.27 0.03
N ARG A 55 -2.74 -4.24 0.91
CA ARG A 55 -3.90 -5.13 0.83
C ARG A 55 -3.97 -6.01 -0.43
N GLY A 56 -2.80 -6.39 -0.96
CA GLY A 56 -2.70 -7.41 -2.01
C GLY A 56 -2.96 -6.92 -3.42
N LEU A 57 -3.11 -7.87 -4.33
CA LEU A 57 -3.15 -7.62 -5.77
C LEU A 57 -4.26 -6.63 -6.17
N SER A 58 -5.45 -6.79 -5.61
CA SER A 58 -6.61 -5.93 -5.87
C SER A 58 -6.81 -4.78 -4.87
N GLY A 59 -5.93 -4.66 -3.87
CA GLY A 59 -6.09 -3.69 -2.78
C GLY A 59 -7.26 -3.98 -1.82
N ASN A 60 -7.88 -5.14 -1.91
CA ASN A 60 -9.09 -5.50 -1.16
C ASN A 60 -8.81 -6.30 0.12
N GLY A 61 -7.58 -6.80 0.32
CA GLY A 61 -7.23 -7.63 1.47
C GLY A 61 -7.67 -9.09 1.34
N VAL A 62 -7.95 -9.57 0.13
CA VAL A 62 -8.46 -10.92 -0.14
C VAL A 62 -7.49 -11.70 -1.01
N SER A 63 -7.22 -12.94 -0.62
CA SER A 63 -6.52 -13.95 -1.41
C SER A 63 -7.50 -15.00 -1.92
N SER A 64 -7.28 -15.46 -3.14
CA SER A 64 -8.01 -16.60 -3.73
C SER A 64 -7.44 -17.97 -3.34
N GLU A 65 -6.36 -17.98 -2.56
CA GLU A 65 -5.67 -19.19 -2.16
C GLU A 65 -6.48 -20.03 -1.15
N THR A 66 -6.18 -21.31 -1.13
CA THR A 66 -6.78 -22.31 -0.24
C THR A 66 -5.74 -22.91 0.70
N ASP A 67 -6.18 -23.72 1.68
CA ASP A 67 -5.33 -24.37 2.68
C ASP A 67 -4.53 -23.38 3.56
N LEU A 68 -5.09 -22.18 3.78
CA LEU A 68 -4.49 -21.14 4.60
C LEU A 68 -4.45 -21.54 6.08
N PRO A 69 -3.45 -21.08 6.87
CA PRO A 69 -3.27 -21.46 8.27
C PRO A 69 -4.45 -21.02 9.13
N THR A 70 -4.88 -21.90 10.05
CA THR A 70 -5.94 -21.61 11.03
C THR A 70 -5.36 -21.46 12.42
N SER A 71 -4.41 -22.30 12.80
CA SER A 71 -3.87 -22.33 14.15
C SER A 71 -2.35 -22.35 14.13
N TRP A 72 -1.73 -21.56 15.02
CA TRP A 72 -0.29 -21.47 15.22
C TRP A 72 0.04 -20.96 16.62
N SER A 73 1.27 -21.20 17.04
CA SER A 73 1.87 -20.66 18.25
C SER A 73 3.36 -20.41 18.01
N LEU A 74 4.08 -19.89 18.97
CA LEU A 74 5.54 -19.73 18.85
C LEU A 74 6.28 -21.04 18.56
N ASP A 75 5.68 -22.19 18.94
CA ASP A 75 6.27 -23.52 18.79
C ASP A 75 5.65 -24.35 17.66
N SER A 76 4.66 -23.83 16.93
CA SER A 76 3.98 -24.59 15.87
C SER A 76 3.49 -23.72 14.73
N ASN A 77 3.61 -24.24 13.52
CA ASN A 77 3.17 -23.58 12.28
C ASN A 77 3.82 -22.21 12.01
N ILE A 78 5.00 -21.95 12.60
CA ILE A 78 5.90 -20.88 12.19
C ILE A 78 6.92 -21.48 11.24
N VAL A 79 6.86 -21.11 9.97
CA VAL A 79 7.83 -21.55 8.96
C VAL A 79 9.19 -20.92 9.23
N TRP A 80 9.18 -19.61 9.49
CA TRP A 80 10.35 -18.86 9.93
C TRP A 80 9.94 -17.57 10.64
N LYS A 81 10.86 -17.06 11.44
CA LYS A 81 10.81 -15.77 12.12
C LYS A 81 12.14 -15.08 11.94
N VAL A 82 12.15 -13.80 11.59
CA VAL A 82 13.37 -13.01 11.43
C VAL A 82 13.21 -11.67 12.16
N ALA A 83 14.28 -11.26 12.85
CA ALA A 83 14.33 -9.97 13.53
C ALA A 83 14.49 -8.82 12.49
N LEU A 84 13.82 -7.70 12.75
CA LEU A 84 13.93 -6.47 11.99
C LEU A 84 14.78 -5.45 12.77
N ASP A 85 15.64 -4.74 12.05
CA ASP A 85 16.56 -3.77 12.67
C ASP A 85 15.89 -2.45 13.04
N GLY A 86 14.67 -2.20 12.54
CA GLY A 86 13.95 -0.95 12.72
C GLY A 86 12.45 -1.11 12.90
N LEU A 87 11.81 -0.05 13.40
CA LEU A 87 10.36 0.02 13.57
C LEU A 87 9.66 0.36 12.25
N GLY A 88 8.47 -0.16 12.03
CA GLY A 88 7.65 0.18 10.87
C GLY A 88 6.21 -0.28 10.99
N GLY A 89 5.29 0.54 10.50
CA GLY A 89 3.87 0.20 10.37
C GLY A 89 3.49 -0.36 9.01
N SER A 90 4.45 -0.45 8.07
CA SER A 90 4.19 -1.00 6.73
C SER A 90 3.81 -2.47 6.79
N SER A 91 2.80 -2.86 6.01
CA SER A 91 2.48 -4.27 5.81
C SER A 91 3.57 -4.95 4.99
N PRO A 92 3.83 -6.25 5.21
CA PRO A 92 4.64 -7.01 4.29
C PRO A 92 4.00 -7.03 2.90
N ILE A 93 4.83 -7.00 1.86
CA ILE A 93 4.39 -7.32 0.50
C ILE A 93 5.21 -8.49 -0.02
N VAL A 94 4.63 -9.27 -0.93
CA VAL A 94 5.24 -10.49 -1.46
C VAL A 94 5.19 -10.45 -2.99
N MET A 95 6.34 -10.72 -3.60
CA MET A 95 6.47 -10.86 -5.03
C MET A 95 7.39 -12.03 -5.35
N GLY A 96 6.82 -13.09 -5.94
CA GLY A 96 7.57 -14.32 -6.22
C GLY A 96 8.19 -14.93 -4.96
N ASP A 97 9.51 -15.03 -4.94
CA ASP A 97 10.26 -15.59 -3.81
C ASP A 97 10.78 -14.53 -2.82
N GLN A 98 10.29 -13.31 -2.88
CA GLN A 98 10.75 -12.22 -2.02
C GLN A 98 9.62 -11.63 -1.19
N VAL A 99 9.91 -11.35 0.07
CA VAL A 99 9.06 -10.60 1.00
C VAL A 99 9.75 -9.29 1.33
N PHE A 100 9.04 -8.19 1.22
CA PHE A 100 9.61 -6.86 1.47
C PHE A 100 8.92 -6.16 2.62
N VAL A 101 9.72 -5.44 3.40
CA VAL A 101 9.26 -4.53 4.47
C VAL A 101 10.09 -3.24 4.44
N THR A 102 9.51 -2.16 4.97
CA THR A 102 10.23 -0.91 5.18
C THR A 102 10.32 -0.62 6.67
N SER A 103 11.46 -0.08 7.12
CA SER A 103 11.66 0.25 8.53
C SER A 103 12.32 1.59 8.69
N GLN A 104 12.17 2.16 9.88
CA GLN A 104 12.88 3.32 10.37
C GLN A 104 13.80 2.91 11.50
N ILE A 105 15.08 3.26 11.41
CA ILE A 105 16.09 3.08 12.44
C ILE A 105 16.39 4.45 13.05
N GLY A 106 16.57 4.51 14.36
CA GLY A 106 16.85 5.74 15.11
C GLY A 106 15.63 6.30 15.85
N SER A 107 15.91 7.07 16.90
CA SER A 107 14.94 7.48 17.91
C SER A 107 14.14 8.75 17.59
N ALA A 108 14.49 9.47 16.54
CA ALA A 108 13.96 10.81 16.26
C ALA A 108 12.46 10.88 15.98
N ALA A 109 11.78 9.76 15.81
CA ALA A 109 10.43 9.75 15.30
C ALA A 109 9.40 9.06 16.20
N VAL A 110 9.81 8.49 17.32
CA VAL A 110 8.88 7.83 18.25
C VAL A 110 8.87 8.63 19.55
N ARG A 111 7.82 9.41 19.79
CA ARG A 111 7.52 9.88 21.14
C ARG A 111 7.26 8.64 22.00
N GLY A 112 8.19 8.28 22.85
CA GLY A 112 8.02 7.25 23.85
C GLY A 112 6.92 7.67 24.82
N GLY A 113 5.72 7.22 24.60
CA GLY A 113 4.58 7.34 25.48
C GLY A 113 4.18 5.96 25.97
N SER A 114 3.79 5.84 27.21
CA SER A 114 3.12 4.64 27.71
C SER A 114 1.90 4.36 26.83
N HIS A 115 1.80 3.15 26.32
CA HIS A 115 0.72 2.75 25.42
C HIS A 115 -0.64 3.03 26.06
N PRO A 116 -1.52 3.85 25.45
CA PRO A 116 -2.85 4.13 25.98
C PRO A 116 -3.81 2.93 25.94
N GLN A 117 -3.37 1.78 25.52
CA GLN A 117 -4.17 0.60 25.24
C GLN A 117 -4.88 0.01 26.44
N LEU A 118 -4.17 -0.06 27.56
CA LEU A 118 -4.69 -0.68 28.77
C LEU A 118 -5.72 0.18 29.50
N ALA A 119 -5.71 1.50 29.24
CA ALA A 119 -6.67 2.41 29.86
C ALA A 119 -8.08 2.32 29.28
N ARG A 120 -8.26 1.77 28.07
CA ARG A 120 -9.59 1.64 27.43
C ARG A 120 -10.32 0.35 27.77
N ASP A 121 -9.60 -0.67 28.20
CA ASP A 121 -10.19 -1.96 28.62
C ASP A 121 -10.63 -1.97 30.10
N ASP A 122 -10.22 -0.99 30.88
CA ASP A 122 -10.67 -0.78 32.25
C ASP A 122 -11.72 0.35 32.33
N PRO A 123 -12.99 0.03 32.58
CA PRO A 123 -14.04 1.03 32.72
C PRO A 123 -13.84 1.99 33.89
N SER A 124 -12.93 1.68 34.83
CA SER A 124 -12.63 2.53 35.98
C SER A 124 -11.59 3.61 35.67
N LEU A 125 -10.85 3.47 34.56
CA LEU A 125 -9.90 4.47 34.12
C LEU A 125 -10.65 5.53 33.31
N VAL A 126 -11.00 6.61 33.97
CA VAL A 126 -11.47 7.84 33.32
C VAL A 126 -10.38 8.30 32.38
N VAL A 127 -10.63 8.17 31.06
CA VAL A 127 -9.75 8.76 30.05
C VAL A 127 -9.71 10.26 30.33
N GLN A 128 -8.65 10.73 30.95
CA GLN A 128 -8.32 12.14 30.90
C GLN A 128 -8.06 12.44 29.41
N GLU A 129 -9.05 13.06 28.77
CA GLU A 129 -8.83 13.70 27.48
C GLU A 129 -7.70 14.71 27.74
N HIS A 130 -6.49 14.40 27.25
CA HIS A 130 -5.44 15.39 27.24
C HIS A 130 -5.97 16.58 26.43
N PRO A 131 -5.98 17.78 26.99
CA PRO A 131 -6.41 18.95 26.25
C PRO A 131 -5.56 19.06 25.00
N MET A 132 -6.21 19.13 23.87
CA MET A 132 -5.61 19.43 22.59
C MET A 132 -4.87 20.77 22.73
N GLY A 133 -3.54 20.77 22.80
CA GLY A 133 -2.75 21.97 22.83
C GLY A 133 -1.84 22.11 24.06
N GLY A 134 -0.95 21.21 24.26
CA GLY A 134 0.22 21.38 25.11
C GLY A 134 1.48 21.25 24.25
N SER A 135 1.97 22.36 23.72
CA SER A 135 3.33 22.45 23.20
C SER A 135 4.28 22.17 24.36
N ARG A 136 4.69 20.92 24.53
CA ARG A 136 5.93 20.62 25.23
C ARG A 136 7.02 20.65 24.16
N SER A 137 7.85 21.67 24.20
CA SER A 137 9.15 21.68 23.54
C SER A 137 10.00 20.58 24.17
N GLU A 138 9.87 19.34 23.67
CA GLU A 138 10.87 18.32 23.92
C GLU A 138 12.11 18.62 23.08
N PRO A 139 13.32 18.25 23.53
CA PRO A 139 14.54 18.50 22.77
C PRO A 139 14.35 17.95 21.36
N GLN A 140 14.67 18.77 20.39
CA GLN A 140 14.61 18.41 18.97
C GLN A 140 15.46 17.15 18.78
N ALA A 141 14.84 16.05 18.42
CA ALA A 141 15.52 14.78 18.27
C ALA A 141 16.62 14.92 17.21
N ASP A 142 17.76 14.29 17.44
CA ASP A 142 18.88 14.29 16.48
C ASP A 142 18.49 13.47 15.25
N THR A 143 18.02 14.16 14.22
CA THR A 143 17.59 13.54 12.96
C THR A 143 18.76 13.02 12.12
N SER A 144 20.01 13.31 12.50
CA SER A 144 21.20 12.82 11.81
C SER A 144 21.40 11.30 11.96
N GLU A 145 20.77 10.70 12.97
CA GLU A 145 20.83 9.26 13.24
C GLU A 145 19.61 8.47 12.72
N VAL A 146 18.70 9.14 12.00
CA VAL A 146 17.52 8.45 11.45
C VAL A 146 17.82 7.91 10.05
N PHE A 147 17.59 6.62 9.89
CA PHE A 147 17.71 5.93 8.60
C PHE A 147 16.40 5.26 8.23
N PHE A 148 16.15 5.20 6.93
CA PHE A 148 15.12 4.34 6.37
C PHE A 148 15.75 3.11 5.75
N THR A 149 15.11 1.96 5.93
CA THR A 149 15.51 0.71 5.29
C THR A 149 14.37 0.15 4.45
N VAL A 150 14.77 -0.50 3.38
CA VAL A 150 13.93 -1.42 2.61
C VAL A 150 14.66 -2.74 2.63
N GLU A 151 14.02 -3.78 3.10
CA GLU A 151 14.63 -5.10 3.28
C GLU A 151 13.85 -6.13 2.47
N ALA A 152 14.58 -7.03 1.83
CA ALA A 152 14.02 -8.18 1.15
C ALA A 152 14.47 -9.48 1.82
N PHE A 153 13.51 -10.35 2.05
CA PHE A 153 13.72 -11.66 2.65
C PHE A 153 13.30 -12.76 1.68
N ASN A 154 14.02 -13.87 1.69
CA ASN A 154 13.60 -15.06 0.94
C ASN A 154 12.31 -15.60 1.56
N ARG A 155 11.27 -15.74 0.75
CA ARG A 155 9.93 -16.14 1.18
C ARG A 155 9.91 -17.53 1.84
N SER A 156 10.74 -18.48 1.40
CA SER A 156 10.70 -19.86 1.88
C SER A 156 11.43 -20.07 3.20
N ASN A 157 12.46 -19.26 3.52
CA ASN A 157 13.32 -19.51 4.67
C ASN A 157 13.64 -18.28 5.54
N GLY A 158 13.16 -17.09 5.17
CA GLY A 158 13.37 -15.85 5.92
C GLY A 158 14.79 -15.27 5.84
N ASN A 159 15.69 -15.84 5.06
CA ASN A 159 17.03 -15.25 4.90
C ASN A 159 16.96 -13.90 4.24
N ARG A 160 17.62 -12.89 4.82
CA ARG A 160 17.71 -11.57 4.22
C ARG A 160 18.54 -11.66 2.93
N LEU A 161 17.92 -11.27 1.81
CA LEU A 161 18.54 -11.27 0.50
C LEU A 161 19.35 -10.00 0.25
N TRP A 162 18.78 -8.86 0.64
CA TRP A 162 19.42 -7.55 0.55
C TRP A 162 18.75 -6.54 1.48
N GLU A 163 19.45 -5.46 1.74
CA GLU A 163 18.98 -4.28 2.46
C GLU A 163 19.40 -3.05 1.67
N TYR A 164 18.48 -2.15 1.41
CA TYR A 164 18.75 -0.78 1.01
C TYR A 164 18.57 0.13 2.22
N ARG A 165 19.59 0.92 2.53
CA ARG A 165 19.58 1.85 3.67
C ARG A 165 19.91 3.24 3.19
N VAL A 166 19.11 4.22 3.60
CA VAL A 166 19.31 5.63 3.27
C VAL A 166 19.11 6.49 4.51
N GLN A 167 19.96 7.47 4.70
CA GLN A 167 19.77 8.47 5.75
C GLN A 167 18.49 9.26 5.46
N ALA A 168 17.63 9.41 6.46
CA ALA A 168 16.42 10.20 6.35
C ALA A 168 16.81 11.69 6.24
N THR A 169 16.42 12.31 5.14
CA THR A 169 16.69 13.73 4.86
C THR A 169 15.38 14.47 4.66
N GLY A 170 15.43 15.81 4.79
CA GLY A 170 14.26 16.65 4.59
C GLY A 170 13.50 16.97 5.87
N PRO A 171 12.32 17.57 5.76
CA PRO A 171 11.51 17.95 6.91
C PRO A 171 10.98 16.72 7.63
N PHE A 172 11.06 16.73 8.96
CA PHE A 172 10.45 15.69 9.78
C PHE A 172 9.12 16.22 10.33
N PRO A 173 8.00 15.57 10.01
CA PRO A 173 6.71 15.92 10.60
C PRO A 173 6.65 15.52 12.07
N GLU A 174 5.78 16.17 12.83
CA GLU A 174 5.39 15.66 14.14
C GLU A 174 4.65 14.33 13.96
N LEU A 175 5.02 13.34 14.76
CA LEU A 175 4.43 12.00 14.70
C LEU A 175 3.61 11.71 15.96
N HIS A 176 2.51 10.99 15.77
CA HIS A 176 1.79 10.39 16.86
C HIS A 176 2.55 9.16 17.39
N GLU A 177 2.44 8.85 18.68
CA GLU A 177 3.10 7.72 19.34
C GLU A 177 2.82 6.33 18.70
N LYS A 178 1.71 6.22 17.96
CA LYS A 178 1.29 5.00 17.23
C LYS A 178 1.74 4.99 15.78
N HIS A 179 2.56 5.93 15.37
CA HIS A 179 2.96 6.12 13.99
C HIS A 179 4.49 6.25 13.89
N ASN A 180 5.04 5.89 12.74
CA ASN A 180 6.43 6.16 12.38
C ASN A 180 6.52 6.53 10.89
N LEU A 181 7.68 6.98 10.45
CA LEU A 181 7.87 7.41 9.06
C LEU A 181 7.89 6.25 8.05
N ALA A 182 8.03 5.00 8.50
CA ALA A 182 7.97 3.80 7.66
C ALA A 182 6.59 3.10 7.74
N THR A 183 5.52 3.87 7.91
CA THR A 183 4.14 3.37 7.92
C THR A 183 3.60 3.09 6.51
N PRO A 184 3.87 3.91 5.46
CA PRO A 184 3.41 3.59 4.12
C PRO A 184 3.94 2.23 3.66
N THR A 185 3.06 1.39 3.14
CA THR A 185 3.41 0.07 2.60
C THR A 185 4.02 0.25 1.21
N PRO A 186 5.15 -0.38 0.89
CA PRO A 186 5.73 -0.31 -0.45
C PRO A 186 4.83 -1.00 -1.49
N ALA A 187 5.09 -0.74 -2.77
CA ALA A 187 4.42 -1.39 -3.89
C ALA A 187 5.45 -1.86 -4.92
N THR A 188 5.14 -2.94 -5.63
CA THR A 188 6.00 -3.47 -6.71
C THR A 188 5.20 -3.86 -7.94
N ASP A 189 5.80 -3.68 -9.11
CA ASP A 189 5.28 -4.17 -10.40
C ASP A 189 6.03 -5.42 -10.89
N GLY A 190 6.84 -6.06 -10.02
CA GLY A 190 7.66 -7.22 -10.33
C GLY A 190 8.99 -6.88 -11.01
N LYS A 191 9.21 -5.61 -11.38
CA LYS A 191 10.47 -5.09 -11.94
C LYS A 191 11.15 -4.12 -10.99
N HIS A 192 10.36 -3.28 -10.35
CA HIS A 192 10.78 -2.27 -9.40
C HIS A 192 9.97 -2.31 -8.14
N LEU A 193 10.59 -1.89 -7.06
CA LEU A 193 9.99 -1.70 -5.75
C LEU A 193 9.98 -0.21 -5.43
N TYR A 194 8.82 0.30 -5.01
CA TYR A 194 8.60 1.71 -4.70
C TYR A 194 8.30 1.84 -3.22
N ALA A 195 9.22 2.43 -2.46
CA ALA A 195 9.04 2.67 -1.04
C ALA A 195 8.91 4.17 -0.77
N TRP A 196 7.86 4.55 -0.07
CA TRP A 196 7.54 5.92 0.28
C TRP A 196 7.53 6.09 1.80
N PHE A 197 8.18 7.13 2.30
CA PHE A 197 8.32 7.40 3.72
C PHE A 197 7.56 8.65 4.14
N GLY A 198 7.12 8.69 5.41
CA GLY A 198 6.23 9.72 5.93
C GLY A 198 6.79 11.14 5.97
N ASN A 199 8.08 11.34 5.69
CA ASN A 199 8.68 12.65 5.48
C ASN A 199 8.74 13.10 4.02
N GLY A 200 8.17 12.30 3.11
CA GLY A 200 8.10 12.58 1.68
C GLY A 200 9.23 12.00 0.84
N LEU A 201 10.19 11.28 1.42
CA LEU A 201 11.18 10.55 0.63
C LEU A 201 10.51 9.36 -0.07
N ILE A 202 10.63 9.28 -1.39
CA ILE A 202 10.29 8.10 -2.18
C ILE A 202 11.54 7.58 -2.88
N VAL A 203 11.70 6.25 -2.86
CA VAL A 203 12.78 5.55 -3.55
C VAL A 203 12.21 4.49 -4.48
N CYS A 204 12.79 4.34 -5.65
CA CYS A 204 12.57 3.24 -6.58
C CYS A 204 13.82 2.38 -6.61
N LEU A 205 13.66 1.11 -6.30
CA LEU A 205 14.72 0.11 -6.30
C LEU A 205 14.44 -0.94 -7.39
N ASP A 206 15.48 -1.55 -7.94
CA ASP A 206 15.31 -2.80 -8.68
C ASP A 206 15.03 -3.96 -7.70
N MET A 207 14.68 -5.13 -8.22
CA MET A 207 14.37 -6.30 -7.38
C MET A 207 15.62 -6.90 -6.69
N LYS A 208 16.81 -6.34 -6.93
CA LYS A 208 18.08 -6.68 -6.26
C LYS A 208 18.48 -5.66 -5.18
N GLY A 209 17.64 -4.63 -4.96
CA GLY A 209 17.87 -3.57 -3.97
C GLY A 209 18.76 -2.43 -4.45
N ASN A 210 19.10 -2.36 -5.73
CA ASN A 210 19.85 -1.23 -6.27
C ASN A 210 18.95 -0.03 -6.51
N LEU A 211 19.42 1.17 -6.13
CA LEU A 211 18.69 2.40 -6.35
C LEU A 211 18.59 2.73 -7.85
N VAL A 212 17.36 2.90 -8.33
CA VAL A 212 17.08 3.35 -9.70
C VAL A 212 16.88 4.87 -9.72
N TRP A 213 16.01 5.38 -8.85
CA TRP A 213 15.81 6.81 -8.62
C TRP A 213 15.25 7.08 -7.23
N SER A 214 15.40 8.32 -6.77
CA SER A 214 14.79 8.79 -5.53
C SER A 214 14.35 10.24 -5.66
N ARG A 215 13.33 10.64 -4.88
CA ARG A 215 12.86 12.03 -4.78
C ARG A 215 12.45 12.37 -3.37
N GLN A 216 12.64 13.63 -2.98
CA GLN A 216 12.22 14.15 -1.69
C GLN A 216 11.03 15.10 -1.87
N ILE A 217 9.84 14.50 -2.00
CA ILE A 217 8.58 15.18 -2.29
C ILE A 217 8.27 16.26 -1.23
N GLY A 218 8.62 15.99 0.04
CA GLY A 218 8.43 16.95 1.13
C GLY A 218 9.30 18.22 1.04
N GLN A 219 10.41 18.18 0.31
CA GLN A 219 11.24 19.35 0.02
C GLN A 219 10.88 20.01 -1.30
N GLU A 220 10.54 19.20 -2.30
CA GLU A 220 10.29 19.69 -3.67
C GLU A 220 8.97 20.43 -3.79
N TYR A 221 7.94 20.05 -3.01
CA TYR A 221 6.60 20.64 -3.08
C TYR A 221 6.19 21.29 -1.75
N ALA A 222 5.99 20.50 -0.70
CA ALA A 222 5.63 21.00 0.62
C ALA A 222 5.96 19.96 1.71
N PRO A 223 6.38 20.39 2.92
CA PRO A 223 6.55 19.49 4.05
C PRO A 223 5.27 18.74 4.37
N PHE A 224 5.40 17.46 4.73
CA PHE A 224 4.26 16.64 5.12
C PHE A 224 3.82 16.99 6.54
N GLN A 225 2.86 17.89 6.64
CA GLN A 225 2.29 18.36 7.90
C GLN A 225 0.87 17.82 8.06
N ILE A 226 0.74 16.72 8.75
CA ILE A 226 -0.54 16.11 9.07
C ILE A 226 -0.49 15.56 10.51
N GLN A 227 -1.50 15.88 11.30
CA GLN A 227 -1.52 15.74 12.77
C GLN A 227 -1.07 14.37 13.30
N TRP A 228 -1.42 13.27 12.62
CA TRP A 228 -1.14 11.89 13.08
C TRP A 228 0.01 11.22 12.31
N GLY A 229 0.65 11.92 11.39
CA GLY A 229 1.66 11.39 10.48
C GLY A 229 1.08 10.85 9.17
N HIS A 230 1.91 10.76 8.14
CA HIS A 230 1.50 10.34 6.81
C HIS A 230 1.46 8.81 6.69
N GLY A 231 0.31 8.25 6.31
CA GLY A 231 0.09 6.79 6.24
C GLY A 231 -0.33 6.24 4.88
N SER A 232 -0.63 7.11 3.89
CA SER A 232 -1.01 6.68 2.55
C SER A 232 0.13 5.98 1.83
N SER A 233 -0.16 4.87 1.16
CA SER A 233 0.81 4.09 0.38
C SER A 233 0.82 4.52 -1.08
N PRO A 234 1.93 4.29 -1.85
CA PRO A 234 1.96 4.56 -3.27
C PRO A 234 1.00 3.64 -4.04
N VAL A 235 0.35 4.17 -5.07
CA VAL A 235 -0.59 3.45 -5.93
C VAL A 235 0.00 3.34 -7.32
N LEU A 236 0.11 2.12 -7.83
CA LEU A 236 0.56 1.85 -9.19
C LEU A 236 -0.61 1.89 -10.18
N TYR A 237 -0.43 2.59 -11.27
CA TYR A 237 -1.39 2.63 -12.37
C TYR A 237 -0.65 2.72 -13.72
N LYS A 238 -0.64 1.65 -14.49
CA LYS A 238 0.09 1.56 -15.77
C LYS A 238 1.57 1.96 -15.59
N ASP A 239 2.00 3.06 -16.20
CA ASP A 239 3.37 3.59 -16.09
C ASP A 239 3.52 4.68 -15.02
N LEU A 240 2.51 4.84 -14.15
CA LEU A 240 2.48 5.87 -13.12
C LEU A 240 2.57 5.28 -11.72
N ILE A 241 3.19 6.07 -10.83
CA ILE A 241 3.03 5.98 -9.39
C ILE A 241 2.24 7.20 -8.96
N ILE A 242 1.12 6.99 -8.30
CA ILE A 242 0.26 8.06 -7.79
C ILE A 242 0.41 8.15 -6.27
N LEU A 243 0.69 9.35 -5.78
CA LEU A 243 0.89 9.68 -4.38
C LEU A 243 -0.22 10.64 -3.92
N LEU A 244 -0.88 10.29 -2.82
CA LEU A 244 -1.84 11.19 -2.15
C LEU A 244 -1.11 12.00 -1.08
N CYS A 245 -0.97 13.28 -1.31
CA CYS A 245 -0.31 14.23 -0.42
C CYS A 245 -1.34 15.20 0.19
N ASP A 246 -2.31 14.66 0.95
CA ASP A 246 -3.29 15.47 1.68
C ASP A 246 -2.70 15.89 3.03
N HIS A 247 -2.42 17.20 3.18
CA HIS A 247 -1.77 17.79 4.33
C HIS A 247 -2.52 19.02 4.85
N ASP A 248 -2.13 19.48 6.06
CA ASP A 248 -2.72 20.68 6.66
C ASP A 248 -2.42 21.95 5.85
N SER A 249 -1.24 22.05 5.24
CA SER A 249 -0.78 23.25 4.52
C SER A 249 -1.09 23.21 3.01
N ALA A 250 -0.90 22.07 2.36
CA ALA A 250 -1.12 21.93 0.92
C ALA A 250 -1.54 20.50 0.61
N SER A 251 -2.66 20.34 -0.07
CA SER A 251 -3.19 19.03 -0.43
C SER A 251 -3.13 18.85 -1.95
N TYR A 252 -2.55 17.74 -2.40
CA TYR A 252 -2.43 17.44 -3.82
C TYR A 252 -2.32 15.94 -4.10
N LEU A 253 -2.67 15.55 -5.32
CA LEU A 253 -2.27 14.28 -5.92
C LEU A 253 -1.05 14.54 -6.82
N LEU A 254 -0.10 13.63 -6.79
CA LEU A 254 1.10 13.68 -7.63
C LEU A 254 1.27 12.34 -8.34
N ALA A 255 1.40 12.36 -9.65
CA ALA A 255 1.75 11.19 -10.43
C ALA A 255 3.15 11.34 -11.02
N LEU A 256 3.95 10.32 -10.81
CA LEU A 256 5.29 10.20 -11.32
C LEU A 256 5.35 9.08 -12.36
N ASP A 257 6.17 9.26 -13.38
CA ASP A 257 6.60 8.18 -14.24
C ASP A 257 7.36 7.14 -13.38
N LYS A 258 6.90 5.91 -13.37
CA LYS A 258 7.43 4.89 -12.48
C LYS A 258 8.88 4.49 -12.77
N TRP A 259 9.34 4.66 -14.03
CA TRP A 259 10.69 4.31 -14.46
C TRP A 259 11.75 5.37 -14.14
N THR A 260 11.34 6.64 -14.17
CA THR A 260 12.26 7.77 -14.08
C THR A 260 12.03 8.68 -12.87
N GLY A 261 10.92 8.53 -12.17
CA GLY A 261 10.51 9.41 -11.09
C GLY A 261 10.09 10.82 -11.54
N LYS A 262 10.02 11.10 -12.84
CA LYS A 262 9.62 12.43 -13.36
C LYS A 262 8.13 12.67 -13.15
N GLU A 263 7.78 13.89 -12.76
CA GLU A 263 6.38 14.31 -12.69
C GLU A 263 5.69 14.17 -14.04
N GLN A 264 4.53 13.50 -14.05
CA GLN A 264 3.65 13.41 -15.21
C GLN A 264 2.48 14.37 -15.06
N TRP A 265 1.90 14.44 -13.87
CA TRP A 265 0.88 15.41 -13.52
C TRP A 265 0.82 15.64 -12.01
N LYS A 266 0.36 16.83 -11.64
CA LYS A 266 0.03 17.22 -10.28
C LYS A 266 -1.35 17.85 -10.24
N LYS A 267 -2.21 17.41 -9.33
CA LYS A 267 -3.54 17.97 -9.11
C LYS A 267 -3.61 18.63 -7.75
N ASP A 268 -3.75 19.94 -7.73
CA ASP A 268 -4.05 20.70 -6.52
C ASP A 268 -5.45 20.31 -5.99
N ARG A 269 -5.53 20.09 -4.68
CA ARG A 269 -6.74 19.73 -3.93
C ARG A 269 -7.12 20.78 -2.87
N GLY A 270 -6.39 21.89 -2.82
CA GLY A 270 -6.57 22.99 -1.87
C GLY A 270 -5.72 22.85 -0.61
N THR A 271 -6.18 23.40 0.50
CA THR A 271 -5.48 23.40 1.78
C THR A 271 -6.35 22.74 2.86
N GLY A 272 -5.70 22.14 3.86
CA GLY A 272 -6.36 21.60 5.05
C GLY A 272 -7.12 20.29 4.84
N ARG A 273 -7.02 19.66 3.68
CA ARG A 273 -7.58 18.33 3.49
C ARG A 273 -6.73 17.31 4.20
N LYS A 274 -7.37 16.47 5.00
CA LYS A 274 -6.70 15.40 5.72
C LYS A 274 -7.13 14.07 5.14
N SER A 275 -6.16 13.20 4.87
CA SER A 275 -6.39 11.82 4.55
C SER A 275 -5.20 10.97 5.01
N TYR A 276 -5.52 9.83 5.59
CA TYR A 276 -4.55 8.79 5.96
C TYR A 276 -4.78 7.53 5.11
N SER A 277 -5.79 7.59 4.26
CA SER A 277 -6.25 6.50 3.40
C SER A 277 -5.32 6.32 2.21
N THR A 278 -5.11 5.08 1.79
CA THR A 278 -4.50 4.78 0.50
C THR A 278 -5.60 4.82 -0.56
N PRO A 279 -5.43 5.60 -1.65
CA PRO A 279 -6.36 5.61 -2.77
C PRO A 279 -6.48 4.25 -3.45
N LEU A 280 -7.60 4.01 -4.12
CA LEU A 280 -7.82 2.79 -4.89
C LEU A 280 -8.20 3.13 -6.33
N VAL A 281 -7.55 2.48 -7.30
CA VAL A 281 -7.99 2.53 -8.70
C VAL A 281 -9.05 1.48 -8.92
N VAL A 282 -10.19 1.90 -9.46
CA VAL A 282 -11.31 1.02 -9.78
C VAL A 282 -11.71 1.18 -11.25
N PRO A 283 -12.23 0.13 -11.91
CA PRO A 283 -12.84 0.29 -13.22
C PRO A 283 -14.12 1.12 -13.10
N GLY A 284 -14.23 2.18 -13.87
CA GLY A 284 -15.45 2.96 -14.02
C GLY A 284 -16.15 2.65 -15.35
N PRO A 285 -17.37 3.16 -15.56
CA PRO A 285 -18.15 2.87 -16.76
C PRO A 285 -17.53 3.38 -18.05
N VAL A 286 -16.70 4.41 -17.98
CA VAL A 286 -16.04 5.02 -19.15
C VAL A 286 -14.52 4.97 -19.05
N ASN A 287 -13.98 5.22 -17.86
CA ASN A 287 -12.54 5.25 -17.58
C ASN A 287 -12.28 4.60 -16.22
N ASP A 288 -11.03 4.19 -15.98
CA ASP A 288 -10.59 3.89 -14.63
C ASP A 288 -10.70 5.14 -13.74
N GLU A 289 -11.02 4.94 -12.48
CA GLU A 289 -11.25 5.99 -11.49
C GLU A 289 -10.34 5.79 -10.27
N LEU A 290 -9.66 6.84 -9.83
CA LEU A 290 -8.87 6.87 -8.62
C LEU A 290 -9.74 7.43 -7.48
N ILE A 291 -10.11 6.58 -6.56
CA ILE A 291 -10.99 6.91 -5.43
C ILE A 291 -10.16 7.36 -4.24
N VAL A 292 -10.47 8.55 -3.74
CA VAL A 292 -9.77 9.18 -2.62
C VAL A 292 -10.76 9.46 -1.47
N ASN A 293 -10.52 8.84 -0.33
CA ASN A 293 -11.24 9.12 0.91
C ASN A 293 -10.56 10.27 1.66
N SER A 294 -11.20 11.43 1.77
CA SER A 294 -10.62 12.64 2.35
C SER A 294 -11.58 13.29 3.35
N SER A 295 -11.08 14.22 4.17
CA SER A 295 -11.84 14.82 5.27
C SER A 295 -13.10 15.58 4.83
N GLU A 296 -13.06 16.22 3.67
CA GLU A 296 -14.20 17.00 3.20
C GLU A 296 -15.22 16.15 2.45
N ARG A 297 -14.71 15.23 1.60
CA ARG A 297 -15.52 14.46 0.68
C ARG A 297 -14.76 13.26 0.13
N ILE A 298 -15.48 12.39 -0.54
CA ILE A 298 -14.91 11.33 -1.36
C ILE A 298 -14.77 11.89 -2.77
N ASP A 299 -13.59 11.79 -3.36
CA ASP A 299 -13.33 12.25 -4.72
C ASP A 299 -12.98 11.07 -5.63
N ALA A 300 -13.39 11.14 -6.90
CA ALA A 300 -12.91 10.27 -7.96
C ALA A 300 -12.17 11.08 -9.02
N TYR A 301 -10.98 10.64 -9.35
CA TYR A 301 -10.14 11.27 -10.36
C TYR A 301 -9.85 10.31 -11.51
N LYS A 302 -9.62 10.83 -12.69
CA LYS A 302 -9.04 10.06 -13.80
C LYS A 302 -7.55 9.81 -13.50
N PRO A 303 -7.12 8.56 -13.27
CA PRO A 303 -5.74 8.31 -12.82
C PRO A 303 -4.69 8.69 -13.88
N ALA A 304 -5.07 8.74 -15.14
CA ALA A 304 -4.15 9.07 -16.24
C ALA A 304 -3.69 10.53 -16.24
N ASN A 305 -4.47 11.47 -15.72
CA ASN A 305 -4.19 12.92 -15.81
C ASN A 305 -4.63 13.75 -14.60
N GLY A 306 -5.17 13.14 -13.54
CA GLY A 306 -5.61 13.85 -12.34
C GLY A 306 -6.88 14.71 -12.50
N GLU A 307 -7.64 14.54 -13.58
CA GLU A 307 -8.93 15.20 -13.77
C GLU A 307 -9.95 14.73 -12.74
N LEU A 308 -10.59 15.67 -12.01
CA LEU A 308 -11.69 15.36 -11.10
C LEU A 308 -12.92 14.98 -11.90
N LEU A 309 -13.43 13.78 -11.70
CA LEU A 309 -14.63 13.26 -12.36
C LEU A 309 -15.88 13.58 -11.55
N TRP A 310 -15.95 13.06 -10.34
CA TRP A 310 -17.08 13.23 -9.46
C TRP A 310 -16.66 13.30 -8.00
N HIS A 311 -17.61 13.68 -7.13
CA HIS A 311 -17.42 13.61 -5.70
C HIS A 311 -18.72 13.31 -4.96
N VAL A 312 -18.58 12.73 -3.77
CA VAL A 312 -19.66 12.56 -2.77
C VAL A 312 -19.34 13.44 -1.58
N GLY A 313 -20.23 14.40 -1.30
CA GLY A 313 -20.18 15.26 -0.13
C GLY A 313 -20.43 14.46 1.14
N SER A 314 -19.42 14.30 1.99
CA SER A 314 -19.52 13.58 3.26
C SER A 314 -18.39 14.03 4.19
N PRO A 315 -18.49 15.26 4.77
CA PRO A 315 -17.45 15.79 5.64
C PRO A 315 -17.19 14.89 6.85
N ARG A 316 -15.94 14.59 7.13
CA ARG A 316 -15.50 13.78 8.28
C ARG A 316 -14.15 14.26 8.79
N GLN A 317 -13.89 13.98 10.06
CA GLN A 317 -12.56 14.17 10.63
C GLN A 317 -11.74 12.90 10.41
N SER A 318 -10.47 13.06 10.00
CA SER A 318 -9.49 11.97 9.96
C SER A 318 -9.95 10.67 9.26
N PRO A 319 -10.22 10.68 7.95
CA PRO A 319 -10.52 9.46 7.21
C PRO A 319 -9.26 8.59 7.09
N ILE A 320 -9.30 7.41 7.71
CA ILE A 320 -8.17 6.46 7.74
C ILE A 320 -8.44 5.27 6.83
N PRO A 321 -9.64 4.64 6.88
CA PRO A 321 -9.92 3.44 6.10
C PRO A 321 -9.79 3.67 4.59
N SER A 322 -9.12 2.74 3.92
CA SER A 322 -9.03 2.73 2.46
C SER A 322 -10.32 2.20 1.83
N PRO A 323 -10.69 2.66 0.63
CA PRO A 323 -11.80 2.12 -0.12
C PRO A 323 -11.56 0.66 -0.53
N VAL A 324 -12.64 -0.06 -0.76
CA VAL A 324 -12.65 -1.43 -1.29
C VAL A 324 -13.60 -1.46 -2.48
N PHE A 325 -13.25 -2.17 -3.54
CA PHE A 325 -14.07 -2.32 -4.72
C PHE A 325 -14.38 -3.79 -4.98
N HIS A 326 -15.66 -4.11 -5.11
CA HIS A 326 -16.13 -5.44 -5.52
C HIS A 326 -17.53 -5.33 -6.14
N ASP A 327 -17.85 -6.22 -7.07
CA ASP A 327 -19.16 -6.29 -7.76
C ASP A 327 -19.65 -4.93 -8.27
N SER A 328 -18.73 -4.16 -8.89
CA SER A 328 -19.00 -2.81 -9.42
C SER A 328 -19.40 -1.78 -8.37
N LEU A 329 -19.13 -2.01 -7.08
CA LEU A 329 -19.41 -1.09 -5.99
C LEU A 329 -18.15 -0.74 -5.21
N ILE A 330 -18.10 0.51 -4.77
CA ILE A 330 -17.07 1.03 -3.86
C ILE A 330 -17.65 1.00 -2.45
N TYR A 331 -17.02 0.23 -1.55
CA TYR A 331 -17.37 0.21 -0.13
C TYR A 331 -16.37 1.03 0.66
N MET A 332 -16.86 1.87 1.58
CA MET A 332 -16.02 2.78 2.31
C MET A 332 -16.53 3.04 3.72
N SER A 333 -15.64 3.02 4.69
CA SER A 333 -15.84 3.59 6.01
C SER A 333 -15.25 5.00 6.07
N ARG A 334 -15.91 5.91 6.76
CA ARG A 334 -15.54 7.33 6.78
C ARG A 334 -14.63 7.74 7.95
N GLY A 335 -14.19 6.79 8.79
CA GLY A 335 -13.17 7.05 9.82
C GLY A 335 -13.75 7.50 11.18
N TYR A 336 -13.16 8.55 11.78
CA TYR A 336 -13.34 8.92 13.18
C TYR A 336 -14.71 9.49 13.53
N ARG A 337 -15.26 9.10 14.71
CA ARG A 337 -16.49 9.53 15.38
C ARG A 337 -17.75 9.60 14.50
N ASN A 338 -18.81 8.91 14.97
CA ASN A 338 -20.09 8.81 14.24
C ASN A 338 -19.91 8.40 12.78
N SER A 339 -18.94 7.52 12.56
CA SER A 339 -18.58 7.04 11.23
C SER A 339 -19.71 6.20 10.67
N ASP A 340 -20.10 6.53 9.47
CA ASP A 340 -20.94 5.74 8.60
C ASP A 340 -20.05 4.87 7.69
N PHE A 341 -20.64 3.83 7.16
CA PHE A 341 -20.10 3.13 6.01
C PHE A 341 -21.16 3.09 4.91
N LEU A 342 -20.72 3.05 3.68
CA LEU A 342 -21.59 3.25 2.53
C LEU A 342 -21.09 2.46 1.31
N ALA A 343 -22.01 2.20 0.39
CA ALA A 343 -21.71 1.72 -0.95
C ALA A 343 -22.00 2.81 -1.98
N ILE A 344 -21.04 3.01 -2.89
CA ILE A 344 -21.11 4.00 -3.96
C ILE A 344 -20.97 3.27 -5.29
N GLU A 345 -21.83 3.62 -6.24
CA GLU A 345 -21.70 3.22 -7.63
C GLU A 345 -20.67 4.14 -8.32
N PRO A 346 -19.60 3.61 -8.95
CA PRO A 346 -18.64 4.42 -9.69
C PRO A 346 -19.29 5.08 -10.91
N GLY A 347 -18.69 6.17 -11.39
CA GLY A 347 -19.18 6.92 -12.55
C GLY A 347 -19.84 8.24 -12.18
N GLY A 348 -20.46 8.88 -13.16
CA GLY A 348 -21.07 10.19 -13.01
C GLY A 348 -20.10 11.36 -13.22
N LEU A 349 -20.58 12.58 -13.02
CA LEU A 349 -19.83 13.82 -13.15
C LEU A 349 -20.29 14.84 -12.09
N GLY A 350 -19.34 15.55 -11.48
CA GLY A 350 -19.62 16.58 -10.49
C GLY A 350 -20.08 16.01 -9.15
N ASP A 351 -21.10 16.63 -8.53
CA ASP A 351 -21.65 16.15 -7.26
C ASP A 351 -22.65 15.01 -7.50
N VAL A 352 -22.31 13.82 -7.04
CA VAL A 352 -23.14 12.62 -7.17
C VAL A 352 -23.69 12.12 -5.83
N THR A 353 -23.68 12.98 -4.81
CA THR A 353 -24.06 12.62 -3.43
C THR A 353 -25.46 11.99 -3.35
N GLU A 354 -26.44 12.55 -4.08
CA GLU A 354 -27.83 12.11 -4.04
C GLU A 354 -28.16 11.00 -5.05
N THR A 355 -27.21 10.67 -5.95
CA THR A 355 -27.51 9.80 -7.10
C THR A 355 -26.73 8.49 -7.10
N HIS A 356 -25.53 8.43 -6.50
CA HIS A 356 -24.64 7.27 -6.58
C HIS A 356 -24.41 6.56 -5.25
N ILE A 357 -24.89 7.09 -4.13
CA ILE A 357 -24.90 6.36 -2.87
C ILE A 357 -26.09 5.39 -2.89
N LEU A 358 -25.80 4.09 -3.02
CA LEU A 358 -26.84 3.07 -3.03
C LEU A 358 -27.45 2.87 -1.63
N TRP A 359 -26.60 2.85 -0.62
CA TRP A 359 -27.00 2.77 0.78
C TRP A 359 -25.93 3.38 1.68
N ARG A 360 -26.36 3.81 2.88
CA ARG A 360 -25.52 4.35 3.94
C ARG A 360 -26.00 3.85 5.29
N THR A 361 -25.09 3.30 6.07
CA THR A 361 -25.37 2.78 7.42
C THR A 361 -24.61 3.61 8.45
N PRO A 362 -25.31 4.22 9.43
CA PRO A 362 -24.73 5.19 10.36
C PRO A 362 -23.98 4.58 11.54
N THR A 363 -23.96 3.23 11.67
CA THR A 363 -23.37 2.53 12.81
C THR A 363 -22.62 1.29 12.37
N GLY A 364 -21.60 0.89 13.15
CA GLY A 364 -20.86 -0.33 12.90
C GLY A 364 -19.63 -0.16 12.01
N ALA A 365 -19.34 1.05 11.55
CA ALA A 365 -18.19 1.35 10.70
C ALA A 365 -16.84 1.14 11.41
N SER A 366 -15.81 0.85 10.64
CA SER A 366 -14.42 0.85 11.10
C SER A 366 -13.94 2.27 11.37
N TYR A 367 -13.02 2.41 12.33
CA TYR A 367 -12.31 3.67 12.55
C TYR A 367 -10.93 3.68 11.88
N VAL A 368 -10.03 2.79 12.29
CA VAL A 368 -8.69 2.69 11.72
C VAL A 368 -8.60 1.57 10.67
N PRO A 369 -9.03 0.31 10.96
CA PRO A 369 -8.98 -0.74 9.97
C PRO A 369 -9.87 -0.46 8.76
N SER A 370 -9.42 -0.82 7.58
CA SER A 370 -10.24 -0.73 6.37
C SER A 370 -11.32 -1.82 6.33
N ILE A 371 -12.41 -1.56 5.61
CA ILE A 371 -13.45 -2.56 5.34
C ILE A 371 -12.83 -3.73 4.58
N LEU A 372 -13.32 -4.93 4.85
CA LEU A 372 -13.04 -6.12 4.06
C LEU A 372 -14.34 -6.61 3.42
N TYR A 373 -14.37 -6.74 2.10
CA TYR A 373 -15.41 -7.47 1.40
C TYR A 373 -14.96 -8.93 1.23
N TYR A 374 -15.80 -9.87 1.60
CA TYR A 374 -15.55 -11.28 1.34
C TYR A 374 -16.86 -12.06 1.24
N ASP A 375 -17.09 -12.72 0.10
CA ASP A 375 -18.24 -13.59 -0.17
C ASP A 375 -19.61 -12.95 0.10
N GLY A 376 -19.83 -11.75 -0.45
CA GLY A 376 -21.09 -11.00 -0.31
C GLY A 376 -21.27 -10.27 1.01
N LEU A 377 -20.31 -10.38 1.92
CA LEU A 377 -20.35 -9.79 3.24
C LEU A 377 -19.24 -8.75 3.44
N LEU A 378 -19.54 -7.72 4.24
CA LEU A 378 -18.59 -6.73 4.69
C LEU A 378 -18.19 -7.01 6.14
N TYR A 379 -16.90 -7.03 6.42
CA TYR A 379 -16.34 -7.18 7.77
C TYR A 379 -15.64 -5.89 8.17
N MET A 380 -16.08 -5.30 9.27
CA MET A 380 -15.58 -4.05 9.79
C MET A 380 -15.18 -4.22 11.25
N THR A 381 -13.98 -3.76 11.59
CA THR A 381 -13.46 -3.86 12.96
C THR A 381 -13.27 -2.46 13.52
N SER A 382 -13.89 -2.19 14.66
CA SER A 382 -13.57 -0.98 15.41
C SER A 382 -12.22 -1.13 16.13
N ASP A 383 -11.61 -0.01 16.48
CA ASP A 383 -10.35 0.03 17.24
C ASP A 383 -10.45 -0.65 18.63
N ILE A 384 -11.66 -0.74 19.20
CA ILE A 384 -11.92 -1.43 20.49
C ILE A 384 -12.36 -2.89 20.34
N GLY A 385 -12.18 -3.49 19.16
CA GLY A 385 -12.40 -4.91 18.90
C GLY A 385 -13.87 -5.32 18.75
N ILE A 386 -14.73 -4.44 18.31
CA ILE A 386 -16.07 -4.81 17.89
C ILE A 386 -16.04 -5.06 16.39
N VAL A 387 -16.33 -6.28 15.98
CA VAL A 387 -16.52 -6.64 14.57
C VAL A 387 -17.99 -6.58 14.22
N THR A 388 -18.28 -5.88 13.14
CA THR A 388 -19.60 -5.84 12.48
C THR A 388 -19.49 -6.57 11.16
N CYS A 389 -20.38 -7.54 10.94
CA CYS A 389 -20.59 -8.15 9.63
C CYS A 389 -21.90 -7.62 9.05
N ALA A 390 -21.88 -7.18 7.80
CA ALA A 390 -23.04 -6.62 7.12
C ALA A 390 -23.20 -7.20 5.72
N GLU A 391 -24.43 -7.21 5.20
CA GLU A 391 -24.69 -7.50 3.79
C GLU A 391 -24.05 -6.45 2.90
N ALA A 392 -23.27 -6.86 1.92
CA ALA A 392 -22.66 -5.91 1.00
C ALA A 392 -23.68 -5.18 0.12
N SER A 393 -24.78 -5.86 -0.24
CA SER A 393 -25.82 -5.30 -1.10
C SER A 393 -26.71 -4.24 -0.43
N THR A 394 -26.85 -4.25 0.90
CA THR A 394 -27.81 -3.39 1.63
C THR A 394 -27.19 -2.61 2.78
N GLY A 395 -26.01 -3.01 3.26
CA GLY A 395 -25.40 -2.47 4.47
C GLY A 395 -26.08 -2.91 5.78
N GLU A 396 -27.05 -3.81 5.72
CA GLU A 396 -27.75 -4.34 6.89
C GLU A 396 -26.84 -5.22 7.73
N GLN A 397 -26.86 -5.03 9.05
CA GLN A 397 -26.06 -5.82 9.96
C GLN A 397 -26.54 -7.27 10.00
N VAL A 398 -25.65 -8.21 9.66
CA VAL A 398 -25.88 -9.66 9.78
C VAL A 398 -25.58 -10.11 11.21
N TRP A 399 -24.42 -9.75 11.74
CA TRP A 399 -24.05 -9.99 13.13
C TRP A 399 -23.04 -8.94 13.64
N ARG A 400 -22.93 -8.87 14.96
CA ARG A 400 -21.95 -8.03 15.64
C ARG A 400 -21.40 -8.78 16.84
N GLN A 401 -20.06 -8.79 16.97
CA GLN A 401 -19.38 -9.53 18.03
C GLN A 401 -18.19 -8.76 18.56
N ARG A 402 -17.94 -8.82 19.86
CA ARG A 402 -16.73 -8.30 20.48
C ARG A 402 -15.64 -9.38 20.48
N LEU A 403 -14.51 -9.11 19.82
CA LEU A 403 -13.36 -10.00 19.79
C LEU A 403 -12.40 -9.78 20.96
N ARG A 404 -12.51 -8.71 21.70
CA ARG A 404 -11.57 -8.18 22.69
C ARG A 404 -10.22 -7.79 22.05
N GLY A 405 -9.56 -6.80 22.67
CA GLY A 405 -8.29 -6.25 22.17
C GLY A 405 -8.50 -4.97 21.37
N VAL A 406 -7.38 -4.36 20.97
CA VAL A 406 -7.30 -3.14 20.16
C VAL A 406 -6.81 -3.52 18.76
N PHE A 407 -7.44 -2.95 17.72
CA PHE A 407 -7.16 -3.32 16.34
C PHE A 407 -6.83 -2.09 15.50
N PHE A 408 -5.65 -2.06 14.93
CA PHE A 408 -5.21 -1.07 13.93
C PHE A 408 -5.00 -1.73 12.57
N ALA A 409 -4.57 -2.99 12.56
CA ALA A 409 -4.42 -3.77 11.35
C ALA A 409 -5.75 -3.96 10.63
N SER A 410 -5.77 -3.74 9.33
CA SER A 410 -6.91 -4.10 8.48
C SER A 410 -7.00 -5.62 8.35
N PRO A 411 -8.20 -6.21 8.37
CA PRO A 411 -8.37 -7.64 8.22
C PRO A 411 -7.97 -8.10 6.80
N ALA A 412 -7.52 -9.36 6.71
CA ALA A 412 -7.36 -10.07 5.45
C ALA A 412 -8.21 -11.34 5.42
N ALA A 413 -8.57 -11.82 4.23
CA ALA A 413 -9.37 -13.02 4.06
C ALA A 413 -8.87 -13.93 2.95
N GLY A 414 -9.20 -15.20 3.07
CA GLY A 414 -8.99 -16.26 2.09
C GLY A 414 -9.43 -17.59 2.66
N ASP A 415 -9.69 -18.58 1.81
CA ASP A 415 -10.04 -19.95 2.22
C ASP A 415 -11.22 -20.02 3.22
N GLY A 416 -12.24 -19.19 3.03
CA GLY A 416 -13.39 -19.14 3.94
C GLY A 416 -13.07 -18.61 5.34
N LYS A 417 -11.95 -17.90 5.53
CA LYS A 417 -11.46 -17.38 6.80
C LYS A 417 -11.22 -15.88 6.73
N VAL A 418 -11.46 -15.19 7.86
CA VAL A 418 -11.10 -13.78 8.07
C VAL A 418 -10.13 -13.69 9.24
N TYR A 419 -9.02 -13.01 9.04
CA TYR A 419 -7.93 -12.84 10.00
C TYR A 419 -7.98 -11.44 10.60
N PHE A 420 -8.18 -11.34 11.90
CA PHE A 420 -8.16 -10.10 12.66
C PHE A 420 -6.93 -10.08 13.57
N VAL A 421 -5.99 -9.20 13.30
CA VAL A 421 -4.74 -9.07 14.07
C VAL A 421 -4.89 -7.94 15.07
N SER A 422 -4.78 -8.27 16.36
CA SER A 422 -4.82 -7.27 17.44
C SER A 422 -3.44 -6.68 17.72
N GLU A 423 -3.42 -5.49 18.27
CA GLU A 423 -2.18 -4.81 18.69
C GLU A 423 -1.37 -5.62 19.70
N THR A 424 -2.04 -6.43 20.54
CA THR A 424 -1.38 -7.25 21.59
C THR A 424 -0.82 -8.58 21.09
N GLY A 425 -0.85 -8.81 19.77
CA GLY A 425 -0.25 -10.01 19.16
C GLY A 425 -1.19 -11.19 18.98
N GLU A 426 -2.48 -11.03 19.37
CA GLU A 426 -3.45 -12.08 19.13
C GLU A 426 -4.02 -11.93 17.71
N THR A 427 -3.94 -12.99 16.91
CA THR A 427 -4.67 -13.11 15.65
C THR A 427 -5.88 -14.01 15.85
N ILE A 428 -7.06 -13.45 15.60
CA ILE A 428 -8.33 -14.16 15.70
C ILE A 428 -8.75 -14.58 14.31
N VAL A 429 -8.90 -15.89 14.10
CA VAL A 429 -9.34 -16.46 12.85
C VAL A 429 -10.83 -16.77 12.96
N VAL A 430 -11.63 -16.15 12.12
CA VAL A 430 -13.08 -16.30 12.10
C VAL A 430 -13.48 -16.98 10.78
N ARG A 431 -14.40 -17.94 10.83
CA ARG A 431 -15.03 -18.47 9.62
C ARG A 431 -15.83 -17.35 8.96
N ALA A 432 -15.60 -17.12 7.68
CA ALA A 432 -16.43 -16.20 6.91
C ALA A 432 -17.85 -16.75 6.81
N GLY A 433 -18.84 -15.88 6.94
CA GLY A 433 -20.24 -16.27 6.83
C GLY A 433 -21.19 -15.47 7.72
N ARG A 434 -22.42 -15.93 7.74
CA ARG A 434 -23.58 -15.25 8.36
C ARG A 434 -23.70 -15.46 9.86
N GLU A 435 -22.80 -16.25 10.44
CA GLU A 435 -22.73 -16.50 11.88
C GLU A 435 -21.30 -16.27 12.40
N PRO A 436 -21.12 -15.60 13.54
CA PRO A 436 -19.78 -15.37 14.09
C PRO A 436 -19.22 -16.67 14.68
N HIS A 437 -18.30 -17.30 13.98
CA HIS A 437 -17.64 -18.54 14.43
C HIS A 437 -16.13 -18.37 14.50
N ILE A 438 -15.59 -18.28 15.72
CA ILE A 438 -14.15 -18.19 15.94
C ILE A 438 -13.54 -19.59 15.77
N LEU A 439 -12.65 -19.74 14.79
CA LEU A 439 -11.94 -20.99 14.50
C LEU A 439 -10.72 -21.16 15.41
N ALA A 440 -9.99 -20.06 15.65
CA ALA A 440 -8.78 -20.08 16.48
C ALA A 440 -8.47 -18.69 17.04
N ARG A 441 -7.66 -18.69 18.12
CA ARG A 441 -6.99 -17.52 18.68
C ARG A 441 -5.50 -17.85 18.81
N ASN A 442 -4.67 -17.14 18.09
CA ASN A 442 -3.24 -17.40 17.97
C ASN A 442 -2.49 -16.19 18.52
N ASN A 443 -1.58 -16.40 19.48
CA ASN A 443 -0.86 -15.28 20.10
C ASN A 443 0.66 -15.45 19.88
N LEU A 444 1.30 -14.41 19.35
CA LEU A 444 2.74 -14.34 19.14
C LEU A 444 3.47 -13.49 20.19
N GLY A 445 2.74 -12.86 21.11
CA GLY A 445 3.31 -12.13 22.25
C GLY A 445 4.03 -10.83 21.91
N GLU A 446 3.88 -10.32 20.69
CA GLU A 446 4.51 -9.08 20.21
C GLU A 446 3.43 -8.07 19.79
N ARG A 447 3.83 -6.81 19.61
CA ARG A 447 2.93 -5.76 19.17
C ARG A 447 2.80 -5.74 17.65
N PHE A 448 1.55 -5.71 17.14
CA PHE A 448 1.24 -5.67 15.71
C PHE A 448 0.35 -4.46 15.37
N ILE A 449 0.80 -3.64 14.44
CA ILE A 449 -0.01 -2.57 13.84
C ILE A 449 -0.14 -2.74 12.32
N ALA A 450 0.78 -3.48 11.70
CA ALA A 450 0.77 -3.79 10.28
C ALA A 450 -0.33 -4.80 9.92
N SER A 451 -0.95 -4.63 8.77
CA SER A 451 -1.93 -5.58 8.26
C SER A 451 -1.25 -6.83 7.70
N PRO A 452 -1.89 -8.00 7.77
CA PRO A 452 -1.33 -9.24 7.25
C PRO A 452 -1.25 -9.25 5.72
N ALA A 453 -0.29 -10.01 5.18
CA ALA A 453 -0.22 -10.40 3.79
C ALA A 453 -0.44 -11.90 3.65
N ILE A 454 -1.07 -12.33 2.55
CA ILE A 454 -1.32 -13.74 2.23
C ILE A 454 -0.66 -14.04 0.89
N SER A 455 0.21 -15.06 0.86
CA SER A 455 0.85 -15.49 -0.37
C SER A 455 1.33 -16.92 -0.28
N ARG A 456 1.03 -17.72 -1.29
CA ARG A 456 1.48 -19.11 -1.48
C ARG A 456 1.25 -20.00 -0.25
N GLY A 457 0.00 -19.96 0.24
CA GLY A 457 -0.43 -20.76 1.39
C GLY A 457 0.07 -20.26 2.75
N HIS A 458 0.72 -19.10 2.80
CA HIS A 458 1.31 -18.55 4.02
C HIS A 458 0.70 -17.21 4.39
N LEU A 459 0.68 -16.94 5.69
CA LEU A 459 0.35 -15.65 6.26
C LEU A 459 1.64 -14.97 6.72
N PHE A 460 1.89 -13.75 6.27
CA PHE A 460 3.03 -12.93 6.69
C PHE A 460 2.54 -11.87 7.66
N LEU A 461 3.10 -11.87 8.86
CA LEU A 461 2.79 -10.91 9.92
C LEU A 461 4.04 -10.14 10.31
N ARG A 462 3.94 -8.83 10.41
CA ARG A 462 4.99 -7.96 10.90
C ARG A 462 4.61 -7.39 12.25
N SER A 463 5.44 -7.63 13.25
CA SER A 463 5.43 -6.96 14.55
C SER A 463 6.37 -5.75 14.56
N ASP A 464 6.48 -5.09 15.70
CA ASP A 464 7.49 -4.05 15.92
C ASP A 464 8.93 -4.62 15.84
N GLU A 465 9.12 -5.89 16.18
CA GLU A 465 10.45 -6.53 16.32
C GLU A 465 10.77 -7.54 15.22
N ASN A 466 9.76 -8.22 14.68
CA ASN A 466 9.96 -9.39 13.83
C ASN A 466 9.02 -9.44 12.63
N LEU A 467 9.49 -10.16 11.60
CA LEU A 467 8.66 -10.63 10.49
C LEU A 467 8.48 -12.15 10.64
N PHE A 468 7.22 -12.59 10.55
CA PHE A 468 6.83 -13.98 10.66
C PHE A 468 6.26 -14.50 9.35
N CYS A 469 6.63 -15.70 8.96
CA CYS A 469 5.95 -16.53 7.97
C CYS A 469 5.23 -17.67 8.67
N ILE A 470 3.92 -17.73 8.50
CA ILE A 470 3.05 -18.68 9.21
C ILE A 470 2.38 -19.57 8.19
N GLY A 471 2.41 -20.87 8.43
CA GLY A 471 1.82 -21.87 7.56
C GLY A 471 2.37 -23.26 7.82
N LYS A 472 2.05 -24.20 6.96
CA LYS A 472 2.63 -25.52 7.01
C LYS A 472 4.07 -25.45 6.48
N SER A 473 5.01 -26.04 7.21
CA SER A 473 6.37 -26.21 6.70
C SER A 473 6.31 -27.15 5.49
N THR A 474 6.68 -26.67 4.32
CA THR A 474 6.92 -27.53 3.15
C THR A 474 8.29 -28.17 3.36
N ASN A 475 8.28 -29.41 3.91
CA ASN A 475 9.48 -30.25 3.96
C ASN A 475 9.94 -30.64 2.55
#